data_cba603b7b9a0f0af358345400dde26f8
#
_entry.id   cba603b7b9a0f0af358345400dde26f8
#
_cell.length_a   1.000
_cell.length_b   1.000
_cell.length_c   1.000
_cell.angle_alpha   90.00
_cell.angle_beta   90.00
_cell.angle_gamma   90.00
#
_symmetry.space_group_name_H-M   'P 1'
#
loop_
_entity.id
_entity.type
_entity.pdbx_description
1 polymer ?
#
loop_
_entity_poly.entity_id
_entity_poly.type
_entity_poly.pdbx_seq_one_letter_code
_entity_poly.pdbx_strand_id
1 'polypeptide(L)'
;MELQAGAELVHAADEDREIKRSWASSFFGGYIFRRLMRALFTVYLVTTFIFFLVRLLPGDPIEVYINRQMTQYGYSYEDAANQARSLFAIDDSAPLWRQYLDYMWSLLQGDMGQSMVLPGTTVASIIQSRIWWTIFSVGTALLIAFALGSLIGMLMAYKRGSLFDGIASTIGSVLNSFPNYLFALLVIIIFGVQLGWIPYTKMRGSISSGQQVEFSWAFFSDALYHAFLPIAVYVITSIGGWMLLMKSSTISTLEEDYVSAARARGVPEWRVLGFYVGRNAILPLFTQLTISIGFVTGGSLLVEPIFQYQGIGARLYESINQRDYPVLQGIFLVITISVVAALFVADLLYSRLDPRIRS
;
A
#
# COMPACT_ATOMS: atom_id res chain seq x y z
N MET A 1 -22.11 -54.96 -32.16
CA MET A 1 -22.63 -53.79 -31.43
C MET A 1 -21.83 -53.45 -30.18
N GLU A 2 -21.40 -54.47 -29.39
CA GLU A 2 -20.60 -54.23 -28.17
C GLU A 2 -19.16 -53.74 -28.42
N LEU A 3 -18.51 -54.13 -29.53
CA LEU A 3 -17.14 -53.71 -29.86
C LEU A 3 -17.08 -52.22 -30.29
N GLN A 4 -18.12 -51.65 -30.87
CA GLN A 4 -18.17 -50.25 -31.23
C GLN A 4 -18.42 -49.33 -30.02
N ALA A 5 -19.27 -49.76 -29.07
CA ALA A 5 -19.51 -49.04 -27.82
C ALA A 5 -18.26 -48.95 -26.91
N GLY A 6 -17.42 -50.03 -26.94
CA GLY A 6 -16.16 -50.04 -26.21
C GLY A 6 -15.11 -49.08 -26.80
N ALA A 7 -15.05 -48.95 -28.14
CA ALA A 7 -14.15 -48.00 -28.81
C ALA A 7 -14.52 -46.54 -28.55
N GLU A 8 -15.81 -46.19 -28.54
CA GLU A 8 -16.28 -44.83 -28.23
C GLU A 8 -15.99 -44.45 -26.77
N LEU A 9 -16.14 -45.36 -25.82
CA LEU A 9 -15.80 -45.11 -24.41
C LEU A 9 -14.30 -44.90 -24.18
N VAL A 10 -13.45 -45.60 -24.89
CA VAL A 10 -11.98 -45.44 -24.85
C VAL A 10 -11.61 -44.07 -25.46
N HIS A 11 -12.21 -43.71 -26.59
CA HIS A 11 -11.95 -42.43 -27.24
C HIS A 11 -12.40 -41.22 -26.34
N ALA A 12 -13.57 -41.29 -25.72
CA ALA A 12 -14.05 -40.27 -24.79
C ALA A 12 -13.17 -40.16 -23.54
N ALA A 13 -12.65 -41.30 -23.03
CA ALA A 13 -11.73 -41.31 -21.88
C ALA A 13 -10.34 -40.73 -22.21
N ASP A 14 -9.86 -40.91 -23.45
CA ASP A 14 -8.60 -40.32 -23.91
C ASP A 14 -8.75 -38.84 -24.23
N GLU A 15 -9.84 -38.38 -24.82
CA GLU A 15 -10.15 -36.97 -24.97
C GLU A 15 -10.25 -36.24 -23.62
N ASP A 16 -10.89 -36.82 -22.63
CA ASP A 16 -10.97 -36.24 -21.25
C ASP A 16 -9.58 -36.18 -20.57
N ARG A 17 -8.71 -37.16 -20.86
CA ARG A 17 -7.32 -37.16 -20.36
C ARG A 17 -6.47 -36.10 -21.08
N GLU A 18 -6.62 -35.95 -22.38
CA GLU A 18 -5.92 -34.91 -23.15
C GLU A 18 -6.40 -33.49 -22.75
N ILE A 19 -7.69 -33.29 -22.56
CA ILE A 19 -8.23 -32.02 -22.07
C ILE A 19 -7.72 -31.68 -20.67
N LYS A 20 -7.70 -32.63 -19.73
CA LYS A 20 -7.15 -32.45 -18.38
C LYS A 20 -5.64 -32.23 -18.40
N ARG A 21 -4.89 -32.91 -19.28
CA ARG A 21 -3.45 -32.72 -19.43
C ARG A 21 -3.09 -31.41 -20.11
N SER A 22 -3.88 -30.96 -21.06
CA SER A 22 -3.78 -29.66 -21.71
C SER A 22 -4.09 -28.52 -20.71
N TRP A 23 -5.11 -28.68 -19.86
CA TRP A 23 -5.43 -27.71 -18.80
C TRP A 23 -4.33 -27.60 -17.74
N ALA A 24 -3.82 -28.72 -17.26
CA ALA A 24 -2.73 -28.74 -16.28
C ALA A 24 -1.43 -28.18 -16.86
N SER A 25 -1.05 -28.57 -18.07
CA SER A 25 0.16 -28.06 -18.74
C SER A 25 0.01 -26.57 -19.11
N SER A 26 -1.18 -26.11 -19.48
CA SER A 26 -1.49 -24.71 -19.73
C SER A 26 -1.48 -23.88 -18.43
N PHE A 27 -1.91 -24.45 -17.31
CA PHE A 27 -1.91 -23.77 -16.03
C PHE A 27 -0.50 -23.65 -15.42
N PHE A 28 0.27 -24.75 -15.39
CA PHE A 28 1.64 -24.78 -14.84
C PHE A 28 2.69 -24.15 -15.78
N GLY A 29 2.51 -24.21 -17.08
CA GLY A 29 3.32 -23.48 -18.07
C GLY A 29 2.83 -22.05 -18.34
N GLY A 30 1.68 -21.70 -17.80
CA GLY A 30 0.98 -20.45 -18.08
C GLY A 30 1.64 -19.22 -17.46
N TYR A 31 1.42 -18.09 -18.11
CA TYR A 31 1.82 -16.76 -17.68
C TYR A 31 1.43 -16.45 -16.21
N ILE A 32 0.25 -16.87 -15.78
CA ILE A 32 -0.28 -16.63 -14.40
C ILE A 32 0.54 -17.40 -13.37
N PHE A 33 0.87 -18.68 -13.62
CA PHE A 33 1.64 -19.49 -12.69
C PHE A 33 3.05 -18.92 -12.47
N ARG A 34 3.74 -18.54 -13.54
CA ARG A 34 5.07 -17.92 -13.44
C ARG A 34 5.04 -16.60 -12.66
N ARG A 35 3.97 -15.81 -12.80
CA ARG A 35 3.78 -14.58 -12.02
C ARG A 35 3.51 -14.85 -10.56
N LEU A 36 2.63 -15.81 -10.27
CA LEU A 36 2.35 -16.21 -8.89
C LEU A 36 3.62 -16.72 -8.20
N MET A 37 4.42 -17.54 -8.88
CA MET A 37 5.70 -18.01 -8.33
C MET A 37 6.68 -16.87 -8.07
N ARG A 38 6.78 -15.89 -8.96
CA ARG A 38 7.58 -14.69 -8.74
C ARG A 38 7.07 -13.87 -7.56
N ALA A 39 5.76 -13.71 -7.45
CA ALA A 39 5.12 -13.00 -6.35
C ALA A 39 5.44 -13.67 -5.00
N LEU A 40 5.24 -14.98 -4.90
CA LEU A 40 5.56 -15.76 -3.70
C LEU A 40 7.06 -15.72 -3.37
N PHE A 41 7.91 -15.84 -4.39
CA PHE A 41 9.36 -15.73 -4.21
C PHE A 41 9.77 -14.35 -3.70
N THR A 42 9.15 -13.28 -4.20
CA THR A 42 9.40 -11.90 -3.71
C THR A 42 9.00 -11.76 -2.25
N VAL A 43 7.81 -12.24 -1.86
CA VAL A 43 7.37 -12.21 -0.45
C VAL A 43 8.35 -13.01 0.41
N TYR A 44 8.74 -14.21 0.01
CA TYR A 44 9.72 -15.03 0.72
C TYR A 44 11.05 -14.30 0.90
N LEU A 45 11.58 -13.73 -0.19
CA LEU A 45 12.88 -13.05 -0.18
C LEU A 45 12.86 -11.81 0.73
N VAL A 46 11.82 -10.97 0.62
CA VAL A 46 11.69 -9.77 1.46
C VAL A 46 11.49 -10.15 2.92
N THR A 47 10.66 -11.15 3.22
CA THR A 47 10.45 -11.63 4.59
C THR A 47 11.74 -12.15 5.21
N THR A 48 12.51 -12.93 4.44
CA THR A 48 13.84 -13.42 4.84
C THR A 48 14.80 -12.26 5.12
N PHE A 49 14.85 -11.30 4.19
CA PHE A 49 15.71 -10.12 4.35
C PHE A 49 15.36 -9.32 5.61
N ILE A 50 14.08 -9.07 5.86
CA ILE A 50 13.61 -8.34 7.05
C ILE A 50 13.93 -9.10 8.32
N PHE A 51 13.80 -10.44 8.32
CA PHE A 51 14.15 -11.26 9.46
C PHE A 51 15.62 -11.06 9.89
N PHE A 52 16.54 -11.08 8.93
CA PHE A 52 17.96 -10.86 9.23
C PHE A 52 18.27 -9.39 9.51
N LEU A 53 17.67 -8.46 8.75
CA LEU A 53 17.87 -7.03 8.94
C LEU A 53 17.54 -6.59 10.38
N VAL A 54 16.40 -7.03 10.89
CA VAL A 54 15.93 -6.68 12.25
C VAL A 54 16.91 -7.20 13.31
N ARG A 55 17.50 -8.36 13.09
CA ARG A 55 18.50 -8.95 14.01
C ARG A 55 19.88 -8.31 13.91
N LEU A 56 20.18 -7.61 12.83
CA LEU A 56 21.41 -6.82 12.68
C LEU A 56 21.31 -5.43 13.32
N LEU A 57 20.10 -5.02 13.73
CA LEU A 57 19.92 -3.74 14.42
C LEU A 57 20.62 -3.80 15.79
N PRO A 58 21.38 -2.74 16.16
CA PRO A 58 22.11 -2.72 17.43
C PRO A 58 21.15 -2.70 18.62
N GLY A 59 21.41 -3.59 19.60
CA GLY A 59 20.67 -3.72 20.87
C GLY A 59 19.75 -4.94 20.89
N ASP A 60 19.73 -5.57 22.05
CA ASP A 60 18.88 -6.71 22.35
C ASP A 60 17.45 -6.22 22.70
N PRO A 61 16.40 -6.65 21.99
CA PRO A 61 15.01 -6.28 22.30
C PRO A 61 14.57 -6.80 23.68
N ILE A 62 15.11 -7.93 24.11
CA ILE A 62 14.83 -8.51 25.43
C ILE A 62 15.41 -7.63 26.52
N GLU A 63 16.64 -7.19 26.35
CA GLU A 63 17.28 -6.21 27.26
C GLU A 63 16.49 -4.89 27.33
N VAL A 64 15.98 -4.42 26.20
CA VAL A 64 15.12 -3.22 26.17
C VAL A 64 13.83 -3.44 26.96
N TYR A 65 13.21 -4.62 26.82
CA TYR A 65 12.02 -4.99 27.60
C TYR A 65 12.35 -5.08 29.09
N ILE A 66 13.43 -5.80 29.49
CA ILE A 66 13.88 -5.94 30.87
C ILE A 66 14.14 -4.55 31.50
N ASN A 67 14.89 -3.70 30.80
CA ASN A 67 15.19 -2.35 31.29
C ASN A 67 13.94 -1.50 31.49
N ARG A 68 12.93 -1.67 30.60
CA ARG A 68 11.64 -1.00 30.74
C ARG A 68 10.88 -1.50 31.98
N GLN A 69 10.82 -2.82 32.18
CA GLN A 69 10.15 -3.41 33.36
C GLN A 69 10.81 -2.95 34.67
N MET A 70 12.13 -2.89 34.69
CA MET A 70 12.87 -2.37 35.83
C MET A 70 12.55 -0.88 36.07
N THR A 71 12.60 -0.06 35.02
CA THR A 71 12.47 1.41 35.15
C THR A 71 11.04 1.87 35.40
N GLN A 72 10.05 1.27 34.74
CA GLN A 72 8.65 1.71 34.81
C GLN A 72 7.85 1.02 35.92
N TYR A 73 8.17 -0.25 36.20
CA TYR A 73 7.38 -1.06 37.13
C TYR A 73 8.15 -1.51 38.36
N GLY A 74 9.46 -1.21 38.45
CA GLY A 74 10.29 -1.50 39.60
C GLY A 74 10.61 -2.99 39.80
N TYR A 75 10.47 -3.81 38.75
CA TYR A 75 10.85 -5.24 38.86
C TYR A 75 12.36 -5.41 39.03
N SER A 76 12.74 -6.52 39.68
CA SER A 76 14.16 -6.93 39.66
C SER A 76 14.54 -7.41 38.24
N TYR A 77 15.86 -7.40 37.94
CA TYR A 77 16.34 -7.92 36.63
C TYR A 77 15.92 -9.39 36.44
N GLU A 78 16.02 -10.22 37.47
CA GLU A 78 15.64 -11.64 37.40
C GLU A 78 14.17 -11.83 37.13
N ASP A 79 13.28 -11.08 37.80
CA ASP A 79 11.84 -11.17 37.59
C ASP A 79 11.47 -10.71 36.19
N ALA A 80 12.03 -9.59 35.74
CA ALA A 80 11.82 -9.05 34.40
C ALA A 80 12.34 -10.00 33.29
N ALA A 81 13.50 -10.63 33.51
CA ALA A 81 14.07 -11.62 32.58
C ALA A 81 13.24 -12.91 32.53
N ASN A 82 12.76 -13.41 33.68
CA ASN A 82 11.89 -14.57 33.73
C ASN A 82 10.54 -14.28 33.02
N GLN A 83 10.00 -13.10 33.24
CA GLN A 83 8.78 -12.66 32.56
C GLN A 83 9.00 -12.54 31.05
N ALA A 84 10.12 -11.98 30.59
CA ALA A 84 10.48 -11.89 29.18
C ALA A 84 10.56 -13.28 28.54
N ARG A 85 11.25 -14.23 29.15
CA ARG A 85 11.36 -15.61 28.68
C ARG A 85 10.00 -16.30 28.56
N SER A 86 9.10 -16.10 29.54
CA SER A 86 7.77 -16.71 29.53
C SER A 86 6.85 -16.11 28.47
N LEU A 87 6.93 -14.79 28.23
CA LEU A 87 6.08 -14.07 27.30
C LEU A 87 6.47 -14.25 25.84
N PHE A 88 7.78 -14.24 25.57
CA PHE A 88 8.24 -14.21 24.19
C PHE A 88 8.59 -15.58 23.63
N ALA A 89 8.65 -16.62 24.49
CA ALA A 89 9.05 -17.99 24.11
C ALA A 89 10.29 -18.03 23.20
N ILE A 90 11.15 -17.00 23.31
CA ILE A 90 12.36 -16.88 22.50
C ILE A 90 13.43 -17.71 23.17
N ASP A 91 13.82 -18.76 22.51
CA ASP A 91 15.03 -19.49 22.86
C ASP A 91 16.24 -18.78 22.23
N ASP A 92 16.76 -17.76 22.95
CA ASP A 92 17.95 -17.03 22.51
C ASP A 92 19.19 -17.93 22.42
N SER A 93 19.13 -19.12 23.02
CA SER A 93 20.18 -20.12 22.91
C SER A 93 20.13 -20.89 21.59
N ALA A 94 19.00 -20.84 20.86
CA ALA A 94 18.85 -21.51 19.58
C ALA A 94 19.66 -20.79 18.49
N PRO A 95 20.38 -21.54 17.63
CA PRO A 95 21.13 -20.94 16.53
C PRO A 95 20.18 -20.19 15.56
N LEU A 96 20.65 -19.08 14.95
CA LEU A 96 19.86 -18.19 14.09
C LEU A 96 19.08 -18.91 12.98
N TRP A 97 19.66 -19.97 12.41
CA TRP A 97 18.99 -20.76 11.35
C TRP A 97 17.72 -21.46 11.87
N ARG A 98 17.73 -21.92 13.14
CA ARG A 98 16.56 -22.55 13.78
C ARG A 98 15.49 -21.51 14.07
N GLN A 99 15.86 -20.35 14.64
CA GLN A 99 14.94 -19.24 14.86
C GLN A 99 14.30 -18.78 13.54
N TYR A 100 15.05 -18.80 12.44
CA TYR A 100 14.53 -18.48 11.11
C TYR A 100 13.50 -19.50 10.64
N LEU A 101 13.77 -20.80 10.77
CA LEU A 101 12.84 -21.85 10.37
C LEU A 101 11.58 -21.83 11.20
N ASP A 102 11.69 -21.64 12.51
CA ASP A 102 10.54 -21.53 13.42
C ASP A 102 9.69 -20.30 13.09
N TYR A 103 10.30 -19.15 12.79
CA TYR A 103 9.62 -17.95 12.32
C TYR A 103 8.87 -18.18 11.01
N MET A 104 9.54 -18.77 10.02
CA MET A 104 8.91 -19.06 8.72
C MET A 104 7.75 -20.04 8.86
N TRP A 105 7.89 -21.04 9.75
CA TRP A 105 6.83 -21.99 10.03
C TRP A 105 5.63 -21.35 10.70
N SER A 106 5.85 -20.48 11.69
CA SER A 106 4.79 -19.71 12.35
C SER A 106 4.04 -18.82 11.37
N LEU A 107 4.76 -18.14 10.47
CA LEU A 107 4.14 -17.32 9.42
C LEU A 107 3.26 -18.13 8.46
N LEU A 108 3.67 -19.35 8.10
CA LEU A 108 2.85 -20.24 7.27
C LEU A 108 1.55 -20.68 7.96
N GLN A 109 1.53 -20.68 9.30
CA GLN A 109 0.34 -20.94 10.10
C GLN A 109 -0.51 -19.67 10.36
N GLY A 110 -0.07 -18.51 9.86
CA GLY A 110 -0.72 -17.22 10.08
C GLY A 110 -0.38 -16.56 11.41
N ASP A 111 0.56 -17.12 12.17
CA ASP A 111 1.04 -16.53 13.41
C ASP A 111 2.22 -15.59 13.15
N MET A 112 2.00 -14.30 13.40
CA MET A 112 3.00 -13.24 13.29
C MET A 112 3.70 -12.96 14.63
N GLY A 113 3.38 -13.71 15.69
CA GLY A 113 3.88 -13.53 17.04
C GLY A 113 3.15 -12.44 17.84
N GLN A 114 3.76 -12.07 18.96
CA GLN A 114 3.26 -11.08 19.91
C GLN A 114 4.17 -9.85 19.98
N SER A 115 3.58 -8.69 20.33
CA SER A 115 4.33 -7.46 20.56
C SER A 115 5.23 -7.59 21.79
N MET A 116 6.48 -7.17 21.66
CA MET A 116 7.43 -7.08 22.80
C MET A 116 7.16 -5.86 23.69
N VAL A 117 6.37 -4.92 23.19
CA VAL A 117 6.04 -3.66 23.89
C VAL A 117 4.69 -3.73 24.59
N LEU A 118 3.74 -4.47 24.01
CA LEU A 118 2.38 -4.66 24.51
C LEU A 118 2.15 -6.14 24.83
N PRO A 119 2.53 -6.61 26.03
CA PRO A 119 2.42 -8.01 26.41
C PRO A 119 0.99 -8.54 26.23
N GLY A 120 0.88 -9.77 25.71
CA GLY A 120 -0.43 -10.41 25.46
C GLY A 120 -1.17 -9.91 24.23
N THR A 121 -0.60 -8.97 23.47
CA THR A 121 -1.21 -8.44 22.24
C THR A 121 -0.54 -9.04 21.01
N THR A 122 -1.31 -9.71 20.15
CA THR A 122 -0.78 -10.30 18.92
C THR A 122 -0.47 -9.22 17.87
N VAL A 123 0.55 -9.45 17.07
CA VAL A 123 0.90 -8.58 15.94
C VAL A 123 -0.28 -8.42 14.97
N ALA A 124 -0.99 -9.50 14.70
CA ALA A 124 -2.17 -9.50 13.82
C ALA A 124 -3.26 -8.54 14.33
N SER A 125 -3.57 -8.55 15.65
CA SER A 125 -4.59 -7.65 16.22
C SER A 125 -4.16 -6.18 16.16
N ILE A 126 -2.87 -5.89 16.36
CA ILE A 126 -2.32 -4.54 16.23
C ILE A 126 -2.50 -4.05 14.78
N ILE A 127 -2.11 -4.86 13.80
CA ILE A 127 -2.23 -4.49 12.39
C ILE A 127 -3.71 -4.30 12.02
N GLN A 128 -4.58 -5.23 12.41
CA GLN A 128 -6.01 -5.16 12.11
C GLN A 128 -6.69 -3.90 12.67
N SER A 129 -6.30 -3.46 13.87
CA SER A 129 -6.87 -2.25 14.49
C SER A 129 -6.41 -0.96 13.82
N ARG A 130 -5.27 -0.97 13.10
CA ARG A 130 -4.63 0.23 12.54
C ARG A 130 -4.76 0.36 11.02
N ILE A 131 -4.81 -0.76 10.30
CA ILE A 131 -4.76 -0.77 8.83
C ILE A 131 -5.93 -0.03 8.19
N TRP A 132 -7.12 -0.11 8.77
CA TRP A 132 -8.32 0.53 8.23
C TRP A 132 -8.24 2.05 8.26
N TRP A 133 -7.62 2.62 9.30
CA TRP A 133 -7.38 4.05 9.39
C TRP A 133 -6.43 4.54 8.30
N THR A 134 -5.35 3.81 8.07
CA THR A 134 -4.41 4.11 6.98
C THR A 134 -5.09 4.00 5.61
N ILE A 135 -5.81 2.90 5.36
CA ILE A 135 -6.54 2.72 4.09
C ILE A 135 -7.54 3.87 3.89
N PHE A 136 -8.25 4.27 4.94
CA PHE A 136 -9.19 5.38 4.87
C PHE A 136 -8.49 6.70 4.54
N SER A 137 -7.45 7.09 5.27
CA SER A 137 -6.79 8.39 5.06
C SER A 137 -5.95 8.41 3.78
N VAL A 138 -4.99 7.49 3.63
CA VAL A 138 -4.07 7.47 2.49
C VAL A 138 -4.77 7.02 1.21
N GLY A 139 -5.68 6.04 1.29
CA GLY A 139 -6.47 5.57 0.16
C GLY A 139 -7.40 6.66 -0.39
N THR A 140 -8.12 7.36 0.50
CA THR A 140 -8.97 8.50 0.10
C THR A 140 -8.13 9.60 -0.55
N ALA A 141 -7.00 9.95 0.07
CA ALA A 141 -6.10 10.96 -0.49
C ALA A 141 -5.55 10.58 -1.86
N LEU A 142 -5.16 9.32 -2.04
CA LEU A 142 -4.69 8.79 -3.32
C LEU A 142 -5.75 8.93 -4.41
N LEU A 143 -7.00 8.54 -4.12
CA LEU A 143 -8.09 8.63 -5.09
C LEU A 143 -8.42 10.08 -5.46
N ILE A 144 -8.45 11.00 -4.47
CA ILE A 144 -8.67 12.43 -4.71
C ILE A 144 -7.54 13.02 -5.55
N ALA A 145 -6.28 12.76 -5.16
CA ALA A 145 -5.11 13.27 -5.89
C ALA A 145 -5.04 12.74 -7.32
N PHE A 146 -5.35 11.45 -7.53
CA PHE A 146 -5.45 10.84 -8.84
C PHE A 146 -6.54 11.50 -9.70
N ALA A 147 -7.75 11.63 -9.16
CA ALA A 147 -8.88 12.21 -9.91
C ALA A 147 -8.63 13.68 -10.28
N LEU A 148 -8.29 14.51 -9.29
CA LEU A 148 -8.04 15.94 -9.53
C LEU A 148 -6.78 16.17 -10.36
N GLY A 149 -5.69 15.45 -10.07
CA GLY A 149 -4.44 15.53 -10.81
C GLY A 149 -4.60 15.13 -12.27
N SER A 150 -5.35 14.07 -12.55
CA SER A 150 -5.65 13.63 -13.92
C SER A 150 -6.49 14.67 -14.68
N LEU A 151 -7.51 15.24 -14.05
CA LEU A 151 -8.33 16.28 -14.68
C LEU A 151 -7.52 17.54 -15.00
N ILE A 152 -6.75 18.03 -14.03
CA ILE A 152 -5.92 19.22 -14.20
C ILE A 152 -4.82 18.96 -15.22
N GLY A 153 -4.14 17.80 -15.18
CA GLY A 153 -3.07 17.42 -16.11
C GLY A 153 -3.57 17.32 -17.56
N MET A 154 -4.77 16.76 -17.78
CA MET A 154 -5.41 16.74 -19.10
C MET A 154 -5.68 18.18 -19.60
N LEU A 155 -6.18 19.05 -18.72
CA LEU A 155 -6.45 20.45 -19.03
C LEU A 155 -5.16 21.22 -19.36
N MET A 156 -4.06 20.94 -18.63
CA MET A 156 -2.72 21.51 -18.92
C MET A 156 -2.22 21.12 -20.31
N ALA A 157 -2.37 19.84 -20.68
CA ALA A 157 -1.99 19.37 -22.02
C ALA A 157 -2.81 20.02 -23.13
N TYR A 158 -4.12 20.16 -22.92
CA TYR A 158 -5.02 20.83 -23.86
C TYR A 158 -4.69 22.31 -24.06
N LYS A 159 -4.32 23.00 -22.96
CA LYS A 159 -3.91 24.41 -22.97
C LYS A 159 -2.38 24.56 -23.00
N ARG A 160 -1.67 23.61 -23.64
CA ARG A 160 -0.21 23.61 -23.72
C ARG A 160 0.34 24.97 -24.22
N GLY A 161 1.34 25.51 -23.53
CA GLY A 161 1.96 26.80 -23.84
C GLY A 161 1.19 28.03 -23.34
N SER A 162 0.03 27.86 -22.68
CA SER A 162 -0.68 28.97 -22.02
C SER A 162 -0.08 29.30 -20.66
N LEU A 163 -0.46 30.49 -20.13
CA LEU A 163 -0.11 30.88 -18.75
C LEU A 163 -0.62 29.86 -17.72
N PHE A 164 -1.81 29.30 -17.93
CA PHE A 164 -2.36 28.27 -17.06
C PHE A 164 -1.45 27.03 -17.02
N ASP A 165 -1.01 26.55 -18.17
CA ASP A 165 -0.09 25.42 -18.27
C ASP A 165 1.25 25.72 -17.57
N GLY A 166 1.83 26.89 -17.79
CA GLY A 166 3.07 27.30 -17.13
C GLY A 166 2.96 27.34 -15.61
N ILE A 167 1.93 28.04 -15.09
CA ILE A 167 1.69 28.17 -13.64
C ILE A 167 1.39 26.80 -13.00
N ALA A 168 0.47 26.03 -13.58
CA ALA A 168 0.09 24.72 -13.05
C ALA A 168 1.24 23.72 -13.08
N SER A 169 2.09 23.74 -14.12
CA SER A 169 3.30 22.91 -14.19
C SER A 169 4.32 23.29 -13.10
N THR A 170 4.53 24.59 -12.87
CA THR A 170 5.43 25.05 -11.82
C THR A 170 4.94 24.66 -10.44
N ILE A 171 3.65 24.91 -10.14
CA ILE A 171 3.04 24.51 -8.86
C ILE A 171 3.10 23.00 -8.69
N GLY A 172 2.74 22.23 -9.72
CA GLY A 172 2.79 20.76 -9.68
C GLY A 172 4.20 20.24 -9.40
N SER A 173 5.23 20.83 -10.03
CA SER A 173 6.63 20.46 -9.79
C SER A 173 7.08 20.78 -8.37
N VAL A 174 6.74 21.96 -7.86
CA VAL A 174 7.08 22.36 -6.48
C VAL A 174 6.40 21.43 -5.47
N LEU A 175 5.09 21.18 -5.61
CA LEU A 175 4.35 20.30 -4.71
C LEU A 175 4.89 18.86 -4.73
N ASN A 176 5.22 18.34 -5.89
CA ASN A 176 5.78 16.99 -6.05
C ASN A 176 7.21 16.85 -5.49
N SER A 177 7.96 17.93 -5.40
CA SER A 177 9.31 17.94 -4.84
C SER A 177 9.32 18.12 -3.31
N PHE A 178 8.21 18.52 -2.74
CA PHE A 178 8.13 18.85 -1.32
C PHE A 178 7.82 17.60 -0.49
N PRO A 179 8.67 17.22 0.50
CA PRO A 179 8.39 16.10 1.37
C PRO A 179 7.08 16.30 2.16
N ASN A 180 6.19 15.31 2.12
CA ASN A 180 4.85 15.40 2.72
C ASN A 180 4.87 15.70 4.24
N TYR A 181 5.85 15.17 4.98
CA TYR A 181 5.97 15.43 6.42
C TYR A 181 6.40 16.87 6.73
N LEU A 182 7.25 17.48 5.89
CA LEU A 182 7.59 18.91 6.05
C LEU A 182 6.38 19.79 5.76
N PHE A 183 5.58 19.44 4.76
CA PHE A 183 4.35 20.15 4.46
C PHE A 183 3.35 20.02 5.61
N ALA A 184 3.22 18.83 6.23
CA ALA A 184 2.40 18.62 7.43
C ALA A 184 2.81 19.55 8.58
N LEU A 185 4.12 19.64 8.85
CA LEU A 185 4.66 20.54 9.89
C LEU A 185 4.36 22.01 9.58
N LEU A 186 4.54 22.44 8.33
CA LEU A 186 4.22 23.82 7.91
C LEU A 186 2.73 24.13 8.09
N VAL A 187 1.85 23.20 7.72
CA VAL A 187 0.39 23.35 7.93
C VAL A 187 0.06 23.56 9.41
N ILE A 188 0.63 22.74 10.29
CA ILE A 188 0.40 22.88 11.73
C ILE A 188 0.97 24.20 12.27
N ILE A 189 2.21 24.55 11.91
CA ILE A 189 2.88 25.73 12.44
C ILE A 189 2.17 27.00 11.96
N ILE A 190 1.94 27.13 10.65
CA ILE A 190 1.37 28.36 10.08
C ILE A 190 -0.12 28.45 10.37
N PHE A 191 -0.91 27.47 9.98
CA PHE A 191 -2.37 27.56 10.07
C PHE A 191 -2.93 27.11 11.42
N GLY A 192 -2.21 26.23 12.13
CA GLY A 192 -2.64 25.76 13.44
C GLY A 192 -2.18 26.66 14.59
N VAL A 193 -0.89 27.03 14.60
CA VAL A 193 -0.28 27.73 15.73
C VAL A 193 -0.27 29.25 15.51
N GLN A 194 0.27 29.73 14.38
CA GLN A 194 0.46 31.16 14.16
C GLN A 194 -0.86 31.89 13.81
N LEU A 195 -1.64 31.33 12.89
CA LEU A 195 -2.91 31.94 12.45
C LEU A 195 -4.11 31.47 13.27
N GLY A 196 -4.03 30.33 13.96
CA GLY A 196 -5.14 29.77 14.73
C GLY A 196 -6.37 29.36 13.88
N TRP A 197 -6.22 29.24 12.56
CA TRP A 197 -7.35 28.93 11.67
C TRP A 197 -7.78 27.46 11.76
N ILE A 198 -6.85 26.57 12.04
CA ILE A 198 -7.09 25.13 12.11
C ILE A 198 -6.99 24.67 13.57
N PRO A 199 -8.07 24.12 14.16
CA PRO A 199 -8.04 23.59 15.51
C PRO A 199 -7.35 22.22 15.55
N TYR A 200 -6.08 22.17 15.12
CA TYR A 200 -5.33 20.91 14.91
C TYR A 200 -5.28 20.02 16.15
N THR A 201 -5.31 20.62 17.35
CA THR A 201 -5.31 19.86 18.62
C THR A 201 -6.58 19.03 18.81
N LYS A 202 -7.73 19.52 18.29
CA LYS A 202 -9.01 18.79 18.31
C LYS A 202 -9.11 17.75 17.19
N MET A 203 -8.26 17.87 16.16
CA MET A 203 -8.23 16.95 15.00
C MET A 203 -7.19 15.83 15.16
N ARG A 204 -6.52 15.76 16.31
CA ARG A 204 -5.57 14.68 16.60
C ARG A 204 -6.28 13.35 16.82
N GLY A 205 -5.62 12.25 16.44
CA GLY A 205 -6.20 10.92 16.54
C GLY A 205 -6.98 10.55 15.29
N SER A 206 -7.70 9.45 15.35
CA SER A 206 -8.53 8.94 14.24
C SER A 206 -10.02 9.16 14.47
N ILE A 207 -10.42 9.29 15.74
CA ILE A 207 -11.80 9.56 16.21
C ILE A 207 -11.75 10.30 17.55
N SER A 208 -12.84 10.97 17.89
CA SER A 208 -13.02 11.63 19.18
C SER A 208 -13.07 10.63 20.34
N SER A 209 -12.57 11.04 21.51
CA SER A 209 -12.62 10.20 22.71
C SER A 209 -14.07 9.87 23.10
N GLY A 210 -14.36 8.57 23.28
CA GLY A 210 -15.70 8.09 23.61
C GLY A 210 -16.61 7.82 22.40
N GLN A 211 -16.18 8.13 21.18
CA GLN A 211 -16.92 7.76 19.97
C GLN A 211 -16.84 6.25 19.74
N GLN A 212 -17.98 5.59 19.61
CA GLN A 212 -18.05 4.18 19.29
C GLN A 212 -17.84 3.95 17.79
N VAL A 213 -17.18 2.82 17.45
CA VAL A 213 -16.99 2.41 16.06
C VAL A 213 -18.27 1.72 15.59
N GLU A 214 -19.20 2.50 15.09
CA GLU A 214 -20.49 2.04 14.58
C GLU A 214 -20.74 2.57 13.16
N PHE A 215 -21.49 1.83 12.35
CA PHE A 215 -21.92 2.32 11.04
C PHE A 215 -23.00 3.40 11.20
N SER A 216 -22.59 4.58 11.67
CA SER A 216 -23.45 5.74 11.86
C SER A 216 -22.88 6.96 11.15
N TRP A 217 -23.77 7.91 10.79
CA TRP A 217 -23.31 9.18 10.20
C TRP A 217 -22.42 9.98 11.16
N ALA A 218 -22.69 9.91 12.46
CA ALA A 218 -21.87 10.54 13.48
C ALA A 218 -20.44 10.00 13.50
N PHE A 219 -20.27 8.68 13.45
CA PHE A 219 -18.95 8.06 13.36
C PHE A 219 -18.22 8.47 12.07
N PHE A 220 -18.90 8.40 10.93
CA PHE A 220 -18.26 8.72 9.65
C PHE A 220 -17.82 10.19 9.57
N SER A 221 -18.66 11.12 10.02
CA SER A 221 -18.32 12.55 10.05
C SER A 221 -17.17 12.86 11.02
N ASP A 222 -17.13 12.20 12.17
CA ASP A 222 -16.04 12.34 13.14
C ASP A 222 -14.72 11.76 12.60
N ALA A 223 -14.75 10.58 12.02
CA ALA A 223 -13.59 9.98 11.37
C ALA A 223 -13.03 10.85 10.22
N LEU A 224 -13.93 11.43 9.39
CA LEU A 224 -13.54 12.35 8.32
C LEU A 224 -12.95 13.66 8.87
N TYR A 225 -13.50 14.20 9.96
CA TYR A 225 -12.97 15.37 10.62
C TYR A 225 -11.53 15.17 11.10
N HIS A 226 -11.22 14.03 11.71
CA HIS A 226 -9.86 13.69 12.16
C HIS A 226 -8.92 13.35 11.00
N ALA A 227 -9.43 12.70 9.96
CA ALA A 227 -8.64 12.37 8.78
C ALA A 227 -8.41 13.54 7.82
N PHE A 228 -9.13 14.65 7.97
CA PHE A 228 -9.10 15.76 7.02
C PHE A 228 -7.70 16.33 6.80
N LEU A 229 -6.95 16.59 7.87
CA LEU A 229 -5.59 17.15 7.76
C LEU A 229 -4.60 16.18 7.12
N PRO A 230 -4.50 14.91 7.56
CA PRO A 230 -3.69 13.91 6.85
C PRO A 230 -4.06 13.80 5.37
N ILE A 231 -5.37 13.69 5.05
CA ILE A 231 -5.84 13.59 3.67
C ILE A 231 -5.42 14.82 2.86
N ALA A 232 -5.66 16.03 3.37
CA ALA A 232 -5.32 17.27 2.69
C ALA A 232 -3.82 17.37 2.39
N VAL A 233 -2.96 17.03 3.35
CA VAL A 233 -1.51 17.01 3.16
C VAL A 233 -1.12 16.03 2.06
N TYR A 234 -1.63 14.80 2.10
CA TYR A 234 -1.32 13.81 1.07
C TYR A 234 -1.82 14.22 -0.32
N VAL A 235 -3.04 14.77 -0.42
CA VAL A 235 -3.59 15.25 -1.68
C VAL A 235 -2.71 16.35 -2.25
N ILE A 236 -2.41 17.38 -1.46
CA ILE A 236 -1.65 18.54 -1.93
C ILE A 236 -0.24 18.14 -2.37
N THR A 237 0.45 17.31 -1.62
CA THR A 237 1.82 16.89 -1.95
C THR A 237 1.89 15.88 -3.09
N SER A 238 0.83 15.09 -3.32
CA SER A 238 0.84 14.06 -4.37
C SER A 238 0.21 14.50 -5.69
N ILE A 239 -0.68 15.52 -5.67
CA ILE A 239 -1.42 15.93 -6.87
C ILE A 239 -0.52 16.38 -8.01
N GLY A 240 0.62 17.03 -7.69
CA GLY A 240 1.59 17.51 -8.67
C GLY A 240 2.13 16.39 -9.56
N GLY A 241 2.47 15.23 -8.98
CA GLY A 241 2.93 14.07 -9.71
C GLY A 241 1.88 13.55 -10.70
N TRP A 242 0.61 13.44 -10.25
CA TRP A 242 -0.50 13.02 -11.10
C TRP A 242 -0.79 14.01 -12.24
N MET A 243 -0.72 15.32 -11.95
CA MET A 243 -0.89 16.38 -12.95
C MET A 243 0.16 16.27 -14.06
N LEU A 244 1.43 16.15 -13.68
CA LEU A 244 2.55 16.11 -14.64
C LEU A 244 2.54 14.81 -15.44
N LEU A 245 2.25 13.68 -14.82
CA LEU A 245 2.13 12.39 -15.49
C LEU A 245 0.99 12.39 -16.51
N MET A 246 -0.20 12.88 -16.12
CA MET A 246 -1.33 12.98 -17.05
C MET A 246 -1.08 13.96 -18.19
N LYS A 247 -0.47 15.11 -17.90
CA LYS A 247 -0.07 16.07 -18.93
C LYS A 247 0.82 15.40 -19.98
N SER A 248 1.89 14.73 -19.54
CA SER A 248 2.83 14.05 -20.44
C SER A 248 2.15 13.00 -21.30
N SER A 249 1.36 12.11 -20.66
CA SER A 249 0.62 11.05 -21.36
C SER A 249 -0.41 11.60 -22.35
N THR A 250 -1.10 12.70 -21.97
CA THR A 250 -2.07 13.35 -22.86
C THR A 250 -1.39 13.97 -24.09
N ILE A 251 -0.24 14.62 -23.90
CA ILE A 251 0.53 15.21 -25.02
C ILE A 251 0.96 14.11 -25.99
N SER A 252 1.53 13.01 -25.51
CA SER A 252 1.93 11.89 -26.37
C SER A 252 0.73 11.31 -27.13
N THR A 253 -0.42 11.18 -26.48
CA THR A 253 -1.62 10.66 -27.11
C THR A 253 -2.20 11.62 -28.17
N LEU A 254 -2.09 12.93 -27.96
CA LEU A 254 -2.54 13.94 -28.93
C LEU A 254 -1.77 13.91 -30.25
N GLU A 255 -0.54 13.41 -30.24
CA GLU A 255 0.35 13.31 -31.41
C GLU A 255 0.09 12.02 -32.25
N GLU A 256 -0.80 11.13 -31.79
CA GLU A 256 -1.13 9.88 -32.50
C GLU A 256 -1.98 10.09 -33.75
N ASP A 257 -1.73 9.30 -34.80
CA ASP A 257 -2.39 9.40 -36.10
C ASP A 257 -3.92 9.28 -36.04
N TYR A 258 -4.46 8.42 -35.16
CA TYR A 258 -5.90 8.25 -35.04
C TYR A 258 -6.60 9.49 -34.47
N VAL A 259 -5.89 10.32 -33.68
CA VAL A 259 -6.42 11.60 -33.18
C VAL A 259 -6.51 12.61 -34.33
N SER A 260 -5.47 12.68 -35.15
CA SER A 260 -5.44 13.50 -36.36
C SER A 260 -6.54 13.09 -37.35
N ALA A 261 -6.75 11.77 -37.54
CA ALA A 261 -7.82 11.25 -38.39
C ALA A 261 -9.22 11.57 -37.81
N ALA A 262 -9.42 11.54 -36.48
CA ALA A 262 -10.67 11.93 -35.87
C ALA A 262 -11.01 13.41 -36.11
N ARG A 263 -10.03 14.29 -35.97
CA ARG A 263 -10.16 15.73 -36.28
C ARG A 263 -10.48 15.98 -37.74
N ALA A 264 -9.78 15.30 -38.66
CA ALA A 264 -10.06 15.40 -40.10
C ALA A 264 -11.48 14.95 -40.49
N ARG A 265 -12.08 14.05 -39.72
CA ARG A 265 -13.48 13.63 -39.85
C ARG A 265 -14.49 14.60 -39.24
N GLY A 266 -14.05 15.73 -38.67
CA GLY A 266 -14.93 16.71 -38.05
C GLY A 266 -15.49 16.32 -36.69
N VAL A 267 -14.88 15.37 -35.99
CA VAL A 267 -15.29 15.01 -34.63
C VAL A 267 -15.09 16.22 -33.70
N PRO A 268 -16.11 16.63 -32.93
CA PRO A 268 -15.98 17.81 -32.05
C PRO A 268 -14.91 17.60 -30.97
N GLU A 269 -14.16 18.67 -30.68
CA GLU A 269 -12.93 18.63 -29.87
C GLU A 269 -13.15 18.01 -28.46
N TRP A 270 -14.31 18.27 -27.81
CA TRP A 270 -14.61 17.67 -26.50
C TRP A 270 -14.71 16.13 -26.56
N ARG A 271 -15.17 15.59 -27.71
CA ARG A 271 -15.25 14.16 -27.95
C ARG A 271 -13.88 13.56 -28.30
N VAL A 272 -13.06 14.31 -29.05
CA VAL A 272 -11.67 13.94 -29.30
C VAL A 272 -10.92 13.84 -27.98
N LEU A 273 -11.00 14.85 -27.13
CA LEU A 273 -10.32 14.87 -25.83
C LEU A 273 -10.80 13.79 -24.87
N GLY A 274 -12.11 13.62 -24.70
CA GLY A 274 -12.65 12.66 -23.73
C GLY A 274 -12.48 11.20 -24.17
N PHE A 275 -12.91 10.87 -25.39
CA PHE A 275 -13.00 9.48 -25.83
C PHE A 275 -11.78 8.98 -26.59
N TYR A 276 -11.14 9.82 -27.41
CA TYR A 276 -9.98 9.40 -28.22
C TYR A 276 -8.68 9.57 -27.43
N VAL A 277 -8.52 10.69 -26.74
CA VAL A 277 -7.29 11.02 -26.02
C VAL A 277 -7.36 10.55 -24.57
N GLY A 278 -8.35 10.99 -23.80
CA GLY A 278 -8.45 10.74 -22.37
C GLY A 278 -8.44 9.26 -22.00
N ARG A 279 -9.18 8.45 -22.77
CA ARG A 279 -9.24 6.98 -22.56
C ARG A 279 -7.87 6.30 -22.72
N ASN A 280 -7.06 6.77 -23.65
CA ASN A 280 -5.74 6.18 -23.90
C ASN A 280 -4.66 6.81 -22.98
N ALA A 281 -4.74 8.12 -22.78
CA ALA A 281 -3.80 8.84 -21.93
C ALA A 281 -3.85 8.42 -20.46
N ILE A 282 -5.00 7.91 -19.97
CA ILE A 282 -5.15 7.47 -18.59
C ILE A 282 -4.52 6.09 -18.31
N LEU A 283 -4.20 5.29 -19.33
CA LEU A 283 -3.68 3.93 -19.15
C LEU A 283 -2.39 3.86 -18.33
N PRO A 284 -1.34 4.68 -18.60
CA PRO A 284 -0.14 4.70 -17.76
C PRO A 284 -0.43 5.13 -16.32
N LEU A 285 -1.43 6.00 -16.12
CA LEU A 285 -1.82 6.45 -14.78
C LEU A 285 -2.51 5.35 -13.99
N PHE A 286 -3.32 4.51 -14.64
CA PHE A 286 -3.92 3.33 -13.97
C PHE A 286 -2.88 2.37 -13.45
N THR A 287 -1.78 2.20 -14.17
CA THR A 287 -0.64 1.41 -13.69
C THR A 287 -0.06 2.00 -12.44
N GLN A 288 0.29 3.27 -12.51
CA GLN A 288 0.87 3.96 -11.37
C GLN A 288 -0.11 3.96 -10.18
N LEU A 289 -1.42 4.11 -10.44
CA LEU A 289 -2.45 4.01 -9.40
C LEU A 289 -2.46 2.63 -8.75
N THR A 290 -2.41 1.55 -9.53
CA THR A 290 -2.40 0.18 -8.98
C THR A 290 -1.17 -0.07 -8.12
N ILE A 291 0.00 0.39 -8.56
CA ILE A 291 1.22 0.33 -7.75
C ILE A 291 1.05 1.13 -6.45
N SER A 292 0.53 2.35 -6.55
CA SER A 292 0.30 3.23 -5.40
C SER A 292 -0.69 2.64 -4.39
N ILE A 293 -1.74 1.94 -4.86
CA ILE A 293 -2.68 1.22 -3.98
C ILE A 293 -1.95 0.17 -3.12
N GLY A 294 -0.99 -0.55 -3.70
CA GLY A 294 -0.16 -1.50 -2.94
C GLY A 294 0.59 -0.84 -1.78
N PHE A 295 1.09 0.37 -1.99
CA PHE A 295 1.80 1.14 -0.96
C PHE A 295 0.88 1.82 0.07
N VAL A 296 -0.42 1.95 -0.18
CA VAL A 296 -1.37 2.56 0.77
C VAL A 296 -1.31 1.88 2.13
N THR A 297 -1.19 0.55 2.17
CA THR A 297 -1.14 -0.22 3.43
C THR A 297 0.08 0.09 4.31
N GLY A 298 1.14 0.65 3.71
CA GLY A 298 2.32 1.11 4.46
C GLY A 298 2.11 2.40 5.24
N GLY A 299 1.08 3.15 4.92
CA GLY A 299 0.80 4.45 5.53
C GLY A 299 1.92 5.47 5.31
N SER A 300 2.01 6.42 6.21
CA SER A 300 3.15 7.34 6.25
C SER A 300 3.82 7.30 7.61
N LEU A 301 5.08 6.93 7.58
CA LEU A 301 5.94 6.83 8.75
C LEU A 301 6.04 8.14 9.56
N LEU A 302 5.86 9.29 8.91
CA LEU A 302 6.07 10.59 9.55
C LEU A 302 4.79 11.43 9.61
N VAL A 303 3.91 11.41 8.61
CA VAL A 303 2.69 12.24 8.61
C VAL A 303 1.68 11.76 9.64
N GLU A 304 1.45 10.44 9.73
CA GLU A 304 0.52 9.89 10.72
C GLU A 304 0.94 10.21 12.18
N PRO A 305 2.22 10.05 12.61
CA PRO A 305 2.65 10.49 13.94
C PRO A 305 2.50 11.99 14.18
N ILE A 306 2.79 12.85 13.18
CA ILE A 306 2.66 14.30 13.30
C ILE A 306 1.23 14.68 13.68
N PHE A 307 0.22 14.06 13.06
CA PHE A 307 -1.19 14.28 13.37
C PHE A 307 -1.72 13.37 14.50
N GLN A 308 -0.86 12.52 15.07
CA GLN A 308 -1.24 11.45 16.02
C GLN A 308 -2.35 10.54 15.47
N TYR A 309 -2.41 10.39 14.14
CA TYR A 309 -3.37 9.55 13.46
C TYR A 309 -3.02 8.07 13.67
N GLN A 310 -4.01 7.27 14.09
CA GLN A 310 -3.76 5.90 14.56
C GLN A 310 -3.60 4.88 13.43
N GLY A 311 -2.79 5.18 12.43
CA GLY A 311 -2.53 4.31 11.30
C GLY A 311 -1.35 3.36 11.49
N ILE A 312 -1.08 2.58 10.43
CA ILE A 312 0.03 1.61 10.36
C ILE A 312 1.39 2.32 10.35
N GLY A 313 1.52 3.46 9.65
CA GLY A 313 2.76 4.23 9.63
C GLY A 313 3.14 4.78 10.99
N ALA A 314 2.16 5.26 11.77
CA ALA A 314 2.39 5.67 13.15
C ALA A 314 2.85 4.49 14.01
N ARG A 315 2.20 3.32 13.88
CA ARG A 315 2.60 2.13 14.62
C ARG A 315 3.98 1.62 14.20
N LEU A 316 4.31 1.71 12.91
CA LEU A 316 5.64 1.38 12.41
C LEU A 316 6.71 2.30 13.03
N TYR A 317 6.45 3.61 13.07
CA TYR A 317 7.33 4.59 13.71
C TYR A 317 7.54 4.29 15.20
N GLU A 318 6.44 4.01 15.93
CA GLU A 318 6.50 3.61 17.34
C GLU A 318 7.33 2.33 17.52
N SER A 319 7.10 1.33 16.68
CA SER A 319 7.79 0.03 16.77
C SER A 319 9.29 0.14 16.48
N ILE A 320 9.71 1.03 15.56
CA ILE A 320 11.14 1.32 15.33
C ILE A 320 11.77 1.91 16.60
N ASN A 321 11.14 2.94 17.18
CA ASN A 321 11.67 3.62 18.35
C ASN A 321 11.68 2.73 19.61
N GLN A 322 10.70 1.84 19.72
CA GLN A 322 10.54 0.96 20.87
C GLN A 322 11.18 -0.43 20.66
N ARG A 323 11.74 -0.68 19.47
CA ARG A 323 12.35 -1.97 19.07
C ARG A 323 11.39 -3.15 19.18
N ASP A 324 10.13 -2.93 18.81
CA ASP A 324 9.10 -3.98 18.75
C ASP A 324 9.26 -4.78 17.47
N TYR A 325 10.25 -5.66 17.44
CA TYR A 325 10.68 -6.38 16.25
C TYR A 325 9.59 -7.27 15.62
N PRO A 326 8.78 -8.02 16.39
CA PRO A 326 7.69 -8.79 15.78
C PRO A 326 6.67 -7.90 15.06
N VAL A 327 6.32 -6.75 15.66
CA VAL A 327 5.40 -5.80 15.02
C VAL A 327 6.01 -5.18 13.76
N LEU A 328 7.31 -4.83 13.78
CA LEU A 328 8.02 -4.38 12.59
C LEU A 328 7.96 -5.42 11.46
N GLN A 329 8.31 -6.67 11.77
CA GLN A 329 8.31 -7.76 10.80
C GLN A 329 6.91 -8.01 10.23
N GLY A 330 5.89 -8.02 11.09
CA GLY A 330 4.49 -8.21 10.67
C GLY A 330 3.97 -7.07 9.77
N ILE A 331 4.27 -5.81 10.12
CA ILE A 331 3.89 -4.66 9.29
C ILE A 331 4.57 -4.72 7.91
N PHE A 332 5.88 -4.98 7.87
CA PHE A 332 6.59 -5.10 6.59
C PHE A 332 6.10 -6.29 5.75
N LEU A 333 5.74 -7.40 6.39
CA LEU A 333 5.13 -8.55 5.70
C LEU A 333 3.82 -8.14 5.03
N VAL A 334 2.93 -7.45 5.75
CA VAL A 334 1.63 -7.00 5.23
C VAL A 334 1.82 -5.99 4.08
N ILE A 335 2.74 -5.04 4.23
CA ILE A 335 3.07 -4.09 3.16
C ILE A 335 3.57 -4.86 1.92
N THR A 336 4.50 -5.80 2.12
CA THR A 336 5.06 -6.59 1.01
C THR A 336 3.98 -7.39 0.29
N ILE A 337 3.12 -8.09 1.03
CA ILE A 337 2.00 -8.84 0.44
C ILE A 337 1.07 -7.90 -0.33
N SER A 338 0.74 -6.75 0.23
CA SER A 338 -0.15 -5.78 -0.41
C SER A 338 0.43 -5.21 -1.71
N VAL A 339 1.72 -4.84 -1.71
CA VAL A 339 2.41 -4.33 -2.90
C VAL A 339 2.49 -5.42 -3.98
N VAL A 340 2.89 -6.63 -3.59
CA VAL A 340 3.01 -7.77 -4.52
C VAL A 340 1.65 -8.16 -5.09
N ALA A 341 0.59 -8.15 -4.27
CA ALA A 341 -0.78 -8.41 -4.72
C ALA A 341 -1.26 -7.32 -5.69
N ALA A 342 -0.99 -6.04 -5.38
CA ALA A 342 -1.34 -4.93 -6.27
C ALA A 342 -0.61 -5.04 -7.62
N LEU A 343 0.68 -5.34 -7.62
CA LEU A 343 1.45 -5.58 -8.85
C LEU A 343 0.90 -6.78 -9.63
N PHE A 344 0.55 -7.86 -8.96
CA PHE A 344 -0.05 -9.03 -9.60
C PHE A 344 -1.40 -8.68 -10.25
N VAL A 345 -2.25 -7.90 -9.57
CA VAL A 345 -3.52 -7.40 -10.12
C VAL A 345 -3.26 -6.46 -11.30
N ALA A 346 -2.30 -5.54 -11.19
CA ALA A 346 -1.90 -4.65 -12.29
C ALA A 346 -1.54 -5.43 -13.54
N ASP A 347 -0.72 -6.44 -13.36
CA ASP A 347 -0.26 -7.32 -14.43
C ASP A 347 -1.41 -8.10 -15.10
N LEU A 348 -2.42 -8.53 -14.33
CA LEU A 348 -3.60 -9.19 -14.88
C LEU A 348 -4.48 -8.21 -15.66
N LEU A 349 -4.62 -6.98 -15.16
CA LEU A 349 -5.37 -5.92 -15.85
C LEU A 349 -4.70 -5.53 -17.17
N TYR A 350 -3.37 -5.39 -17.17
CA TYR A 350 -2.61 -5.11 -18.40
C TYR A 350 -2.83 -6.16 -19.48
N SER A 351 -2.77 -7.43 -19.11
CA SER A 351 -2.98 -8.52 -20.07
C SER A 351 -4.36 -8.52 -20.73
N ARG A 352 -5.34 -7.82 -20.11
CA ARG A 352 -6.69 -7.63 -20.68
C ARG A 352 -6.81 -6.32 -21.46
N LEU A 353 -6.08 -5.28 -21.06
CA LEU A 353 -6.19 -3.95 -21.68
C LEU A 353 -5.32 -3.82 -22.95
N ASP A 354 -4.18 -4.51 -23.00
CA ASP A 354 -3.31 -4.54 -24.18
C ASP A 354 -3.08 -5.98 -24.67
N PRO A 355 -3.80 -6.41 -25.74
CA PRO A 355 -3.62 -7.75 -26.31
C PRO A 355 -2.23 -8.00 -26.92
N ARG A 356 -1.42 -6.95 -27.15
CA ARG A 356 -0.08 -7.05 -27.74
C ARG A 356 0.97 -7.65 -26.80
N ILE A 357 0.66 -7.70 -25.49
CA ILE A 357 1.59 -8.23 -24.47
C ILE A 357 1.43 -9.76 -24.27
N ARG A 358 0.56 -10.41 -24.99
CA ARG A 358 0.33 -11.87 -24.93
C ARG A 358 1.34 -12.72 -25.70
N SER A 359 2.36 -12.12 -26.32
CA SER A 359 3.42 -12.84 -27.04
C SER A 359 4.67 -13.04 -26.19
#